data_2e02a8d83293912b4a39a78774e3a62f
#
_entry.id   2e02a8d83293912b4a39a78774e3a62f
#
_cell.length_a   1.000
_cell.length_b   1.000
_cell.length_c   1.000
_cell.angle_alpha   90.00
_cell.angle_beta   90.00
_cell.angle_gamma   90.00
#
_symmetry.space_group_name_H-M   'P 1'
#
loop_
_entity.id
_entity.type
_entity.pdbx_description
1 polymer ?
#
loop_
_entity_poly.entity_id
_entity_poly.type
_entity_poly.pdbx_seq_one_letter_code
_entity_poly.pdbx_strand_id
1 'polypeptide(L)'
;DDFYDYYGYGRGDNHDGIMFLISMGDRKWHITTTGSAINIFTDAGQNYIMSTVQPKLSAGKYYDAFDGFISLCDDCIDQAENGEPYDVNNMPDGYDADGTPQDSQSKEMLPLFWIPLSIVIALVVALLVGMHYKNELKTVRFKAEANSYVVPGSMNITVSNDQFIRSHVTRTAIPKSNDNDLGSSGGGS
;
A
#
# COMPACT_ATOMS: atom_id res chain seq x y z
N ASP A 1 19.77 24.65 6.28
CA ASP A 1 20.73 25.51 5.57
C ASP A 1 20.84 26.86 6.27
N ASP A 2 19.75 27.61 6.49
CA ASP A 2 19.76 28.93 7.11
C ASP A 2 20.50 28.98 8.46
N PHE A 3 20.40 27.92 9.26
CA PHE A 3 21.09 27.82 10.54
C PHE A 3 22.61 27.72 10.38
N TYR A 4 23.08 26.97 9.38
CA TYR A 4 24.49 26.81 9.06
C TYR A 4 25.08 28.13 8.61
N ASP A 5 24.42 28.78 7.68
CA ASP A 5 24.87 30.05 7.09
C ASP A 5 24.82 31.20 8.08
N TYR A 6 23.75 31.29 8.90
CA TYR A 6 23.57 32.34 9.89
C TYR A 6 24.66 32.35 10.95
N TYR A 7 25.13 31.18 11.40
CA TYR A 7 26.20 31.09 12.39
C TYR A 7 27.60 31.01 11.79
N GLY A 8 27.72 30.97 10.46
CA GLY A 8 29.00 30.95 9.75
C GLY A 8 29.81 29.68 10.03
N TYR A 9 29.14 28.53 10.12
CA TYR A 9 29.82 27.24 10.27
C TYR A 9 30.59 26.88 9.01
N GLY A 10 31.52 25.94 9.12
CA GLY A 10 32.36 25.46 8.04
C GLY A 10 33.77 26.03 8.07
N ARG A 11 34.63 25.51 7.20
CA ARG A 11 36.04 25.85 7.12
C ARG A 11 36.38 26.56 5.80
N GLY A 12 37.25 27.57 5.87
CA GLY A 12 37.70 28.31 4.71
C GLY A 12 36.64 29.29 4.15
N ASP A 13 36.99 29.89 3.01
CA ASP A 13 36.18 30.94 2.39
C ASP A 13 34.84 30.38 1.79
N ASN A 14 34.81 29.09 1.52
CA ASN A 14 33.63 28.40 0.98
C ASN A 14 32.73 27.77 2.07
N HIS A 15 33.07 27.97 3.34
CA HIS A 15 32.34 27.36 4.47
C HIS A 15 32.19 25.82 4.35
N ASP A 16 33.29 25.14 3.89
CA ASP A 16 33.28 23.71 3.66
C ASP A 16 32.92 22.94 4.95
N GLY A 17 31.95 22.05 4.87
CA GLY A 17 31.59 21.22 6.02
C GLY A 17 30.29 20.45 5.88
N ILE A 18 30.05 19.58 6.84
CA ILE A 18 28.81 18.82 7.03
C ILE A 18 28.26 19.12 8.41
N MET A 19 26.97 19.35 8.51
CA MET A 19 26.26 19.52 9.77
C MET A 19 25.14 18.51 9.90
N PHE A 20 25.09 17.82 11.02
CA PHE A 20 23.99 16.96 11.39
C PHE A 20 23.17 17.58 12.51
N LEU A 21 21.93 17.95 12.22
CA LEU A 21 21.01 18.61 13.13
C LEU A 21 19.87 17.66 13.53
N ILE A 22 19.53 17.62 14.81
CA ILE A 22 18.42 16.84 15.35
C ILE A 22 17.46 17.74 16.10
N SER A 23 16.18 17.73 15.72
CA SER A 23 15.09 18.30 16.50
C SER A 23 14.50 17.22 17.42
N MET A 24 14.77 17.31 18.71
CA MET A 24 14.27 16.36 19.69
C MET A 24 12.75 16.46 19.88
N GLY A 25 12.19 17.66 19.76
CA GLY A 25 10.76 17.92 19.88
C GLY A 25 9.95 17.30 18.72
N ASP A 26 10.42 17.51 17.49
CA ASP A 26 9.76 17.03 16.29
C ASP A 26 10.20 15.63 15.88
N ARG A 27 11.23 15.09 16.53
CA ARG A 27 11.88 13.80 16.20
C ARG A 27 12.31 13.72 14.73
N LYS A 28 12.88 14.82 14.24
CA LYS A 28 13.39 14.97 12.87
C LYS A 28 14.89 15.22 12.89
N TRP A 29 15.52 14.84 11.83
CA TRP A 29 16.92 15.13 11.58
C TRP A 29 17.11 15.77 10.22
N HIS A 30 18.21 16.48 10.03
CA HIS A 30 18.62 17.09 8.78
C HIS A 30 20.15 17.08 8.67
N ILE A 31 20.65 16.79 7.48
CA ILE A 31 22.07 16.93 7.13
C ILE A 31 22.18 18.10 6.15
N THR A 32 23.12 19.01 6.44
CA THR A 32 23.49 20.12 5.56
C THR A 32 24.93 19.92 5.15
N THR A 33 25.23 20.01 3.87
CA THR A 33 26.59 20.00 3.31
C THR A 33 26.87 21.30 2.56
N THR A 34 28.07 21.85 2.72
CA THR A 34 28.45 23.12 2.11
C THR A 34 29.86 23.06 1.53
N GLY A 35 30.07 23.79 0.44
CA GLY A 35 31.36 23.88 -0.22
C GLY A 35 31.81 22.56 -0.84
N SER A 36 33.08 22.18 -0.62
CA SER A 36 33.61 20.90 -1.13
C SER A 36 32.98 19.66 -0.53
N ALA A 37 32.37 19.76 0.65
CA ALA A 37 31.69 18.66 1.31
C ALA A 37 30.49 18.14 0.50
N ILE A 38 29.88 18.94 -0.36
CA ILE A 38 28.79 18.51 -1.25
C ILE A 38 29.24 17.37 -2.17
N ASN A 39 30.48 17.41 -2.65
CA ASN A 39 31.03 16.38 -3.54
C ASN A 39 31.50 15.12 -2.79
N ILE A 40 31.81 15.26 -1.50
CA ILE A 40 32.25 14.15 -0.64
C ILE A 40 31.05 13.37 -0.10
N PHE A 41 30.04 14.12 0.37
CA PHE A 41 28.83 13.57 0.98
C PHE A 41 27.67 13.65 -0.01
N THR A 42 27.69 12.78 -1.02
CA THR A 42 26.62 12.66 -2.00
C THR A 42 25.29 12.21 -1.33
N ASP A 43 24.17 12.28 -2.02
CA ASP A 43 22.88 11.83 -1.49
C ASP A 43 22.93 10.36 -1.06
N ALA A 44 23.58 9.50 -1.86
CA ALA A 44 23.75 8.09 -1.53
C ALA A 44 24.67 7.90 -0.30
N GLY A 45 25.77 8.68 -0.20
CA GLY A 45 26.66 8.71 0.95
C GLY A 45 25.95 9.14 2.23
N GLN A 46 25.09 10.17 2.16
CA GLN A 46 24.27 10.62 3.30
C GLN A 46 23.27 9.55 3.74
N ASN A 47 22.62 8.87 2.79
CA ASN A 47 21.73 7.76 3.09
C ASN A 47 22.45 6.57 3.75
N TYR A 48 23.68 6.27 3.28
CA TYR A 48 24.56 5.26 3.90
C TYR A 48 24.84 5.61 5.37
N ILE A 49 25.26 6.84 5.65
CA ILE A 49 25.51 7.30 7.03
C ILE A 49 24.23 7.15 7.86
N MET A 50 23.11 7.63 7.36
CA MET A 50 21.85 7.65 8.10
C MET A 50 21.23 6.25 8.30
N SER A 51 21.48 5.31 7.41
CA SER A 51 21.08 3.92 7.58
C SER A 51 21.63 3.28 8.86
N THR A 52 22.82 3.70 9.26
CA THR A 52 23.49 3.23 10.49
C THR A 52 23.15 4.10 11.71
N VAL A 53 22.99 5.40 11.53
CA VAL A 53 22.78 6.38 12.61
C VAL A 53 21.32 6.40 13.08
N GLN A 54 20.36 6.37 12.16
CA GLN A 54 18.94 6.51 12.48
C GLN A 54 18.38 5.41 13.41
N PRO A 55 18.74 4.12 13.28
CA PRO A 55 18.32 3.09 14.23
C PRO A 55 18.80 3.36 15.66
N LYS A 56 20.05 3.87 15.82
CA LYS A 56 20.61 4.23 17.11
C LYS A 56 19.88 5.42 17.75
N LEU A 57 19.54 6.43 16.95
CA LEU A 57 18.69 7.56 17.39
C LEU A 57 17.32 7.08 17.86
N SER A 58 16.70 6.20 17.07
CA SER A 58 15.37 5.65 17.38
C SER A 58 15.38 4.82 18.68
N ALA A 59 16.51 4.18 18.99
CA ALA A 59 16.73 3.44 20.23
C ALA A 59 17.12 4.34 21.42
N GLY A 60 17.24 5.66 21.23
CA GLY A 60 17.67 6.60 22.28
C GLY A 60 19.16 6.56 22.60
N LYS A 61 19.96 5.88 21.78
CA LYS A 61 21.41 5.74 21.94
C LYS A 61 22.13 6.89 21.25
N TYR A 62 21.93 8.10 21.76
CA TYR A 62 22.42 9.33 21.11
C TYR A 62 23.94 9.39 21.00
N TYR A 63 24.66 8.98 22.05
CA TYR A 63 26.13 8.93 22.02
C TYR A 63 26.62 8.02 20.88
N ASP A 64 26.13 6.80 20.82
CA ASP A 64 26.50 5.82 19.79
C ASP A 64 26.11 6.30 18.37
N ALA A 65 25.04 7.08 18.28
CA ALA A 65 24.57 7.65 17.01
C ALA A 65 25.52 8.74 16.50
N PHE A 66 25.92 9.67 17.38
CA PHE A 66 26.88 10.74 17.00
C PHE A 66 28.28 10.20 16.76
N ASP A 67 28.76 9.27 17.59
CA ASP A 67 30.04 8.60 17.40
C ASP A 67 30.07 7.85 16.05
N GLY A 68 29.00 7.13 15.73
CA GLY A 68 28.83 6.47 14.44
C GLY A 68 28.75 7.46 13.27
N PHE A 69 28.08 8.59 13.44
CA PHE A 69 28.03 9.64 12.42
C PHE A 69 29.44 10.16 12.10
N ILE A 70 30.21 10.50 13.14
CA ILE A 70 31.59 11.04 12.97
C ILE A 70 32.48 10.00 12.28
N SER A 71 32.44 8.75 12.72
CA SER A 71 33.25 7.67 12.12
C SER A 71 32.90 7.44 10.65
N LEU A 72 31.62 7.46 10.30
CA LEU A 72 31.19 7.29 8.90
C LEU A 72 31.50 8.53 8.03
N CYS A 73 31.51 9.73 8.61
CA CYS A 73 31.98 10.90 7.90
C CYS A 73 33.49 10.80 7.57
N ASP A 74 34.29 10.29 8.51
CA ASP A 74 35.72 10.04 8.31
C ASP A 74 35.94 9.03 7.17
N ASP A 75 35.21 7.90 7.21
CA ASP A 75 35.24 6.90 6.13
C ASP A 75 34.85 7.48 4.76
N CYS A 76 33.84 8.36 4.70
CA CYS A 76 33.43 9.02 3.45
C CYS A 76 34.52 9.98 2.92
N ILE A 77 35.21 10.70 3.81
CA ILE A 77 36.32 11.58 3.46
C ILE A 77 37.49 10.75 2.93
N ASP A 78 37.89 9.71 3.66
CA ASP A 78 38.99 8.82 3.26
C ASP A 78 38.69 8.17 1.89
N GLN A 79 37.45 7.75 1.65
CA GLN A 79 37.04 7.18 0.38
C GLN A 79 37.14 8.19 -0.75
N ALA A 80 36.69 9.42 -0.53
CA ALA A 80 36.76 10.49 -1.51
C ALA A 80 38.21 10.92 -1.82
N GLU A 81 39.12 10.91 -0.82
CA GLU A 81 40.52 11.26 -0.99
C GLU A 81 41.32 10.17 -1.73
N ASN A 82 40.96 8.89 -1.50
CA ASN A 82 41.65 7.74 -2.08
C ASN A 82 41.07 7.23 -3.40
N GLY A 83 39.96 7.77 -3.87
CA GLY A 83 39.33 7.33 -5.09
C GLY A 83 38.11 8.17 -5.47
N GLU A 84 36.97 7.54 -5.54
CA GLU A 84 35.68 8.19 -5.81
C GLU A 84 34.82 8.18 -4.55
N PRO A 85 34.08 9.26 -4.25
CA PRO A 85 33.19 9.31 -3.10
C PRO A 85 32.13 8.21 -3.20
N TYR A 86 31.55 7.83 -2.05
CA TYR A 86 30.41 6.93 -2.07
C TYR A 86 29.24 7.56 -2.82
N ASP A 87 28.79 6.91 -3.88
CA ASP A 87 27.71 7.35 -4.75
C ASP A 87 27.03 6.12 -5.36
N VAL A 88 25.98 6.32 -6.14
CA VAL A 88 25.12 5.28 -6.76
C VAL A 88 25.90 4.13 -7.43
N ASN A 89 27.09 4.37 -7.92
CA ASN A 89 27.94 3.37 -8.58
C ASN A 89 29.13 2.88 -7.71
N ASN A 90 29.30 3.42 -6.52
CA ASN A 90 30.46 3.17 -5.66
C ASN A 90 30.05 3.10 -4.18
N MET A 91 29.12 2.21 -3.86
CA MET A 91 28.68 1.99 -2.48
C MET A 91 29.49 0.85 -1.82
N PRO A 92 29.64 0.87 -0.47
CA PRO A 92 30.23 -0.26 0.25
C PRO A 92 29.45 -1.55 0.04
N ASP A 93 30.14 -2.69 0.17
CA ASP A 93 29.51 -4.01 0.11
C ASP A 93 28.35 -4.13 1.13
N GLY A 94 27.21 -4.64 0.68
CA GLY A 94 26.03 -4.81 1.53
C GLY A 94 25.06 -3.61 1.48
N TYR A 95 25.35 -2.62 0.65
CA TYR A 95 24.46 -1.46 0.40
C TYR A 95 24.05 -1.43 -1.06
N ASP A 96 22.84 -0.92 -1.32
CA ASP A 96 22.37 -0.66 -2.69
C ASP A 96 22.82 0.74 -3.20
N ALA A 97 22.47 1.04 -4.44
CA ALA A 97 22.82 2.31 -5.08
C ALA A 97 22.30 3.55 -4.34
N ASP A 98 21.27 3.42 -3.52
CA ASP A 98 20.69 4.53 -2.76
C ASP A 98 21.33 4.67 -1.36
N GLY A 99 22.33 3.84 -1.01
CA GLY A 99 22.98 3.86 0.29
C GLY A 99 22.18 3.18 1.41
N THR A 100 21.17 2.39 1.07
CA THR A 100 20.41 1.63 2.04
C THR A 100 20.95 0.19 2.17
N PRO A 101 20.95 -0.41 3.37
CA PRO A 101 21.41 -1.80 3.53
C PRO A 101 20.59 -2.76 2.66
N GLN A 102 21.23 -3.64 1.92
CA GLN A 102 20.55 -4.62 1.07
C GLN A 102 19.60 -5.54 1.84
N ASP A 103 19.90 -5.82 3.11
CA ASP A 103 19.01 -6.57 4.01
C ASP A 103 17.76 -5.77 4.44
N SER A 104 17.78 -4.44 4.28
CA SER A 104 16.59 -3.61 4.54
C SER A 104 15.52 -3.74 3.43
N GLN A 105 15.85 -4.37 2.33
CA GLN A 105 14.90 -4.98 1.42
C GLN A 105 14.42 -6.38 1.91
N SER A 106 14.23 -6.56 3.17
CA SER A 106 13.06 -7.31 3.53
C SER A 106 11.90 -6.48 2.98
N LYS A 107 11.58 -6.65 1.67
CA LYS A 107 10.19 -6.71 1.26
C LYS A 107 9.52 -7.26 2.50
N GLU A 108 8.64 -6.51 3.15
CA GLU A 108 7.59 -7.11 3.93
C GLU A 108 6.86 -8.01 2.93
N MET A 109 7.49 -9.11 2.59
CA MET A 109 6.77 -10.27 2.12
C MET A 109 5.87 -10.56 3.28
N LEU A 110 4.63 -10.01 3.20
CA LEU A 110 3.51 -10.61 3.91
C LEU A 110 3.82 -12.08 3.91
N PRO A 111 4.20 -12.66 5.06
CA PRO A 111 4.73 -14.01 5.05
C PRO A 111 3.75 -14.83 4.24
N LEU A 112 4.22 -15.57 3.28
CA LEU A 112 3.42 -16.26 2.25
C LEU A 112 2.24 -17.05 2.85
N PHE A 113 2.30 -17.38 4.15
CA PHE A 113 1.21 -18.02 4.91
C PHE A 113 0.01 -17.10 5.20
N TRP A 114 0.17 -15.76 5.16
CA TRP A 114 -0.97 -14.84 5.38
C TRP A 114 -1.95 -14.83 4.19
N ILE A 115 -1.44 -15.13 2.99
CA ILE A 115 -2.27 -15.23 1.77
C ILE A 115 -3.27 -16.39 1.91
N PRO A 116 -2.85 -17.64 2.16
CA PRO A 116 -3.81 -18.73 2.35
C PRO A 116 -4.67 -18.52 3.60
N LEU A 117 -4.14 -17.93 4.67
CA LEU A 117 -4.92 -17.64 5.88
C LEU A 117 -6.06 -16.66 5.58
N SER A 118 -5.82 -15.59 4.82
CA SER A 118 -6.87 -14.64 4.44
C SER A 118 -7.97 -15.28 3.58
N ILE A 119 -7.60 -16.19 2.68
CA ILE A 119 -8.54 -16.94 1.85
C ILE A 119 -9.42 -17.84 2.73
N VAL A 120 -8.82 -18.54 3.70
CA VAL A 120 -9.57 -19.42 4.64
C VAL A 120 -10.56 -18.60 5.46
N ILE A 121 -10.14 -17.44 6.00
CA ILE A 121 -11.02 -16.56 6.76
C ILE A 121 -12.18 -16.05 5.89
N ALA A 122 -11.92 -15.60 4.68
CA ALA A 122 -12.94 -15.15 3.74
C ALA A 122 -13.96 -16.26 3.41
N LEU A 123 -13.48 -17.49 3.23
CA LEU A 123 -14.33 -18.65 2.95
C LEU A 123 -15.22 -19.02 4.15
N VAL A 124 -14.68 -18.97 5.36
CA VAL A 124 -15.44 -19.19 6.60
C VAL A 124 -16.55 -18.15 6.76
N VAL A 125 -16.22 -16.86 6.56
CA VAL A 125 -17.22 -15.78 6.63
C VAL A 125 -18.30 -15.96 5.56
N ALA A 126 -17.93 -16.30 4.32
CA ALA A 126 -18.89 -16.55 3.25
C ALA A 126 -19.83 -17.73 3.57
N LEU A 127 -19.31 -18.81 4.18
CA LEU A 127 -20.12 -19.95 4.61
C LEU A 127 -21.09 -19.58 5.74
N LEU A 128 -20.63 -18.79 6.73
CA LEU A 128 -21.49 -18.36 7.85
C LEU A 128 -22.64 -17.48 7.34
N VAL A 129 -22.34 -16.52 6.45
CA VAL A 129 -23.34 -15.66 5.82
C VAL A 129 -24.31 -16.49 4.98
N GLY A 130 -23.79 -17.42 4.17
CA GLY A 130 -24.61 -18.33 3.37
C GLY A 130 -25.53 -19.21 4.22
N MET A 131 -25.05 -19.75 5.36
CA MET A 131 -25.88 -20.51 6.29
C MET A 131 -26.97 -19.66 6.96
N HIS A 132 -26.63 -18.41 7.31
CA HIS A 132 -27.59 -17.48 7.89
C HIS A 132 -28.74 -17.22 6.93
N TYR A 133 -28.47 -16.86 5.69
CA TYR A 133 -29.50 -16.65 4.66
C TYR A 133 -30.28 -17.92 4.33
N LYS A 134 -29.64 -19.10 4.32
CA LYS A 134 -30.30 -20.38 4.10
C LYS A 134 -31.28 -20.74 5.23
N ASN A 135 -30.99 -20.34 6.46
CA ASN A 135 -31.89 -20.54 7.58
C ASN A 135 -33.09 -19.60 7.54
N GLU A 136 -32.93 -18.36 7.08
CA GLU A 136 -34.08 -17.47 6.87
C GLU A 136 -35.02 -17.96 5.77
N LEU A 137 -34.48 -18.55 4.70
CA LEU A 137 -35.27 -19.13 3.61
C LEU A 137 -36.05 -20.39 4.03
N LYS A 138 -35.66 -21.07 5.11
CA LYS A 138 -36.38 -22.23 5.66
C LYS A 138 -37.67 -21.88 6.39
N THR A 139 -37.88 -20.59 6.70
CA THR A 139 -39.13 -20.14 7.35
C THR A 139 -40.33 -20.10 6.38
N VAL A 140 -40.06 -20.09 5.07
CA VAL A 140 -41.12 -20.23 4.06
C VAL A 140 -41.47 -21.74 3.94
N ARG A 141 -42.44 -22.19 4.71
CA ARG A 141 -43.06 -23.49 4.46
C ARG A 141 -43.80 -23.43 3.15
N PHE A 142 -43.31 -24.15 2.16
CA PHE A 142 -44.03 -24.36 0.90
C PHE A 142 -45.29 -25.15 1.23
N LYS A 143 -46.44 -24.45 1.29
CA LYS A 143 -47.74 -25.11 1.41
C LYS A 143 -48.09 -25.63 0.02
N ALA A 144 -47.73 -26.87 -0.26
CA ALA A 144 -47.78 -27.44 -1.59
C ALA A 144 -49.20 -27.70 -2.10
N GLU A 145 -50.21 -27.61 -1.24
CA GLU A 145 -51.57 -27.97 -1.65
C GLU A 145 -52.62 -27.10 -0.96
N ALA A 146 -53.61 -26.68 -1.75
CA ALA A 146 -54.82 -25.98 -1.28
C ALA A 146 -55.73 -26.91 -0.41
N ASN A 147 -55.38 -28.18 -0.26
CA ASN A 147 -56.17 -29.18 0.47
C ASN A 147 -56.41 -28.84 1.96
N SER A 148 -55.56 -28.00 2.57
CA SER A 148 -55.76 -27.58 3.97
C SER A 148 -56.91 -26.57 4.16
N TYR A 149 -57.44 -26.01 3.08
CA TYR A 149 -58.57 -25.07 3.08
C TYR A 149 -59.88 -25.70 2.67
N VAL A 150 -59.87 -26.99 2.24
CA VAL A 150 -61.05 -27.69 1.82
C VAL A 150 -61.59 -28.49 3.01
N VAL A 151 -62.81 -28.20 3.45
CA VAL A 151 -63.49 -29.02 4.45
C VAL A 151 -63.87 -30.33 3.76
N PRO A 152 -63.43 -31.49 4.28
CA PRO A 152 -63.78 -32.79 3.68
C PRO A 152 -65.30 -32.96 3.53
N GLY A 153 -65.75 -33.19 2.30
CA GLY A 153 -67.14 -33.34 1.98
C GLY A 153 -67.94 -32.09 1.64
N SER A 154 -67.30 -30.89 1.66
CA SER A 154 -68.00 -29.64 1.32
C SER A 154 -68.08 -29.34 -0.17
N MET A 155 -67.26 -30.03 -0.99
CA MET A 155 -67.19 -29.84 -2.43
C MET A 155 -67.79 -31.02 -3.17
N ASN A 156 -68.98 -30.83 -3.73
CA ASN A 156 -69.61 -31.80 -4.60
C ASN A 156 -69.60 -31.31 -6.05
N ILE A 157 -68.60 -31.79 -6.81
CA ILE A 157 -68.49 -31.43 -8.22
C ILE A 157 -69.43 -32.33 -9.02
N THR A 158 -70.56 -31.75 -9.44
CA THR A 158 -71.53 -32.42 -10.24
C THR A 158 -71.24 -32.41 -11.75
N VAL A 159 -70.45 -31.46 -12.20
CA VAL A 159 -69.99 -31.38 -13.59
C VAL A 159 -68.51 -30.91 -13.60
N SER A 160 -67.61 -31.71 -14.12
CA SER A 160 -66.22 -31.34 -14.38
C SER A 160 -66.03 -31.21 -15.88
N ASN A 161 -66.14 -29.98 -16.38
CA ASN A 161 -65.86 -29.69 -17.78
C ASN A 161 -64.77 -28.62 -17.88
N ASP A 162 -63.68 -28.97 -18.49
CA ASP A 162 -62.54 -28.08 -18.68
C ASP A 162 -62.69 -27.37 -20.00
N GLN A 163 -63.17 -26.10 -19.94
CA GLN A 163 -63.35 -25.28 -21.13
C GLN A 163 -62.30 -24.19 -21.15
N PHE A 164 -61.43 -24.21 -22.14
CA PHE A 164 -60.43 -23.14 -22.38
C PHE A 164 -61.11 -21.81 -22.67
N ILE A 165 -60.97 -20.87 -21.77
CA ILE A 165 -61.73 -19.60 -21.86
C ILE A 165 -60.90 -18.55 -22.63
N ARG A 166 -59.62 -18.35 -22.37
CA ARG A 166 -58.79 -17.42 -23.05
C ARG A 166 -57.31 -17.52 -22.69
N SER A 167 -56.42 -17.37 -23.66
CA SER A 167 -55.00 -17.16 -23.43
C SER A 167 -54.66 -15.74 -23.93
N HIS A 168 -54.09 -14.90 -23.08
CA HIS A 168 -53.54 -13.60 -23.45
C HIS A 168 -52.03 -13.58 -23.23
N VAL A 169 -51.28 -13.56 -24.32
CA VAL A 169 -49.82 -13.45 -24.26
C VAL A 169 -49.41 -12.01 -24.65
N THR A 170 -48.99 -11.27 -23.66
CA THR A 170 -48.40 -9.94 -23.91
C THR A 170 -46.90 -10.10 -24.14
N ARG A 171 -46.43 -9.75 -25.32
CA ARG A 171 -45.01 -9.71 -25.64
C ARG A 171 -44.52 -8.29 -25.62
N THR A 172 -43.70 -7.94 -24.65
CA THR A 172 -43.01 -6.64 -24.62
C THR A 172 -41.63 -6.82 -25.24
N ALA A 173 -41.36 -6.07 -26.31
CA ALA A 173 -40.03 -6.09 -26.92
C ALA A 173 -39.03 -5.44 -25.98
N ILE A 174 -37.92 -6.11 -25.72
CA ILE A 174 -36.80 -5.54 -24.98
C ILE A 174 -36.11 -4.53 -25.92
N PRO A 175 -35.98 -3.25 -25.55
CA PRO A 175 -35.29 -2.28 -26.37
C PRO A 175 -33.82 -2.71 -26.55
N LYS A 176 -33.35 -2.77 -27.82
CA LYS A 176 -31.92 -2.93 -28.10
C LYS A 176 -31.20 -1.68 -27.64
N SER A 177 -30.15 -1.83 -26.81
CA SER A 177 -29.22 -0.76 -26.56
C SER A 177 -28.51 -0.40 -27.88
N ASN A 178 -28.63 0.85 -28.30
CA ASN A 178 -27.84 1.38 -29.41
C ASN A 178 -26.42 1.65 -28.93
N ASP A 179 -25.50 0.73 -29.18
CA ASP A 179 -24.04 0.93 -28.99
C ASP A 179 -23.42 1.76 -30.14
N ASN A 180 -24.13 2.78 -30.61
CA ASN A 180 -23.66 3.64 -31.72
C ASN A 180 -23.39 5.09 -31.27
N ASP A 181 -22.81 5.30 -30.08
CA ASP A 181 -22.27 6.62 -29.71
C ASP A 181 -20.75 6.56 -29.44
N LEU A 182 -20.00 6.04 -30.40
CA LEU A 182 -18.59 6.32 -30.55
C LEU A 182 -18.33 6.79 -31.99
N GLY A 183 -18.83 8.01 -32.26
CA GLY A 183 -18.67 8.71 -33.52
C GLY A 183 -17.85 9.97 -33.37
N SER A 184 -16.59 9.89 -33.76
CA SER A 184 -15.89 10.90 -34.55
C SER A 184 -15.99 12.36 -34.12
N SER A 185 -15.02 12.81 -33.33
CA SER A 185 -14.55 14.19 -33.38
C SER A 185 -13.39 14.25 -34.39
N GLY A 186 -13.71 14.56 -35.63
CA GLY A 186 -12.77 14.93 -36.67
C GLY A 186 -12.28 16.35 -36.43
N GLY A 187 -10.96 16.51 -36.37
CA GLY A 187 -10.29 17.80 -36.40
C GLY A 187 -10.40 18.43 -37.79
N GLY A 188 -10.28 19.73 -37.82
CA GLY A 188 -10.15 20.51 -39.02
C GLY A 188 -9.78 21.96 -38.75
N SER A 189 -8.59 22.30 -39.18
CA SER A 189 -8.06 23.65 -39.46
C SER A 189 -7.45 24.38 -38.30
#